data_82b5d066aa3df8d3a8537953a708846a
#
_entry.id   82b5d066aa3df8d3a8537953a708846a
#
_cell.length_a   1.000
_cell.length_b   1.000
_cell.length_c   1.000
_cell.angle_alpha   90.00
_cell.angle_beta   90.00
_cell.angle_gamma   90.00
#
_symmetry.space_group_name_H-M   'P 1'
#
loop_
_entity.id
_entity.type
_entity.pdbx_description
1 polymer ?
#
loop_
_entity_poly.entity_id
_entity_poly.type
_entity_poly.pdbx_seq_one_letter_code
_entity_poly.pdbx_strand_id
1 'polypeptide(L)'
;MFYVENRVLDISSMPRGGPDASWLDRRLQTSRLEYLDRDDVDDLKHKVMSALDRAGRRRWIGVHEKCARIALREVAGVRAPKILELGAGLGGLSRKLLEMHPSAEVTITDIDPAFVAAAAASDLGSHPRVTVRQMDATAIDVMDEQYDLAVFALSLHHLPPDLAAQVFASGTRAARKFLIVDLPRPPVALHIALLAMVLPLVKISPLQHDGFISSLRAYSPSALRALAHHADPAIAIEFRSRGVLGPTVVVASRPSVPPP
;
A
#
# COMPACT_ATOMS: atom_id res chain seq x y z
N MET A 1 -26.04 32.55 -7.99
CA MET A 1 -25.77 31.77 -9.21
C MET A 1 -24.26 31.56 -9.24
N PHE A 2 -23.76 30.51 -8.58
CA PHE A 2 -22.34 30.23 -8.50
C PHE A 2 -22.03 29.12 -9.53
N TYR A 3 -21.37 29.50 -10.61
CA TYR A 3 -20.79 28.53 -11.56
C TYR A 3 -19.55 27.94 -10.92
N VAL A 4 -19.62 26.67 -10.48
CA VAL A 4 -18.44 25.84 -10.20
C VAL A 4 -18.01 25.32 -11.57
N GLU A 5 -16.89 25.82 -12.08
CA GLU A 5 -16.22 25.25 -13.26
C GLU A 5 -15.96 23.77 -12.99
N ASN A 6 -16.62 22.91 -13.77
CA ASN A 6 -16.32 21.48 -13.88
C ASN A 6 -14.97 21.31 -14.57
N ARG A 7 -13.85 21.60 -13.89
CA ARG A 7 -12.56 21.10 -14.29
C ARG A 7 -12.56 19.61 -13.96
N VAL A 8 -12.65 18.77 -14.99
CA VAL A 8 -12.31 17.34 -14.88
C VAL A 8 -10.91 17.31 -14.29
N LEU A 9 -10.80 16.82 -13.06
CA LEU A 9 -9.52 16.74 -12.36
C LEU A 9 -8.65 15.76 -13.16
N ASP A 10 -7.58 16.28 -13.79
CA ASP A 10 -6.56 15.41 -14.35
C ASP A 10 -5.87 14.69 -13.20
N ILE A 11 -6.22 13.42 -13.03
CA ILE A 11 -5.75 12.61 -11.90
C ILE A 11 -4.23 12.46 -11.91
N SER A 12 -3.59 12.47 -13.08
CA SER A 12 -2.14 12.32 -13.21
C SER A 12 -1.38 13.49 -12.56
N SER A 13 -2.00 14.67 -12.54
CA SER A 13 -1.45 15.90 -11.94
C SER A 13 -1.93 16.16 -10.51
N MET A 14 -2.74 15.25 -9.93
CA MET A 14 -3.28 15.43 -8.58
C MET A 14 -2.17 15.43 -7.52
N PRO A 15 -2.12 16.45 -6.63
CA PRO A 15 -1.12 16.44 -5.56
C PRO A 15 -1.37 15.34 -4.53
N ARG A 16 -0.31 14.88 -3.88
CA ARG A 16 -0.36 13.85 -2.82
C ARG A 16 -1.26 14.23 -1.64
N GLY A 17 -1.42 15.53 -1.39
CA GLY A 17 -2.37 16.06 -0.41
C GLY A 17 -3.83 16.02 -0.83
N GLY A 18 -4.11 15.73 -2.11
CA GLY A 18 -5.46 15.68 -2.66
C GLY A 18 -5.88 16.97 -3.37
N PRO A 19 -7.11 17.02 -3.92
CA PRO A 19 -7.61 18.16 -4.68
C PRO A 19 -7.69 19.46 -3.84
N ASP A 20 -7.91 19.33 -2.54
CA ASP A 20 -8.00 20.41 -1.56
C ASP A 20 -6.67 20.75 -0.87
N ALA A 21 -5.55 20.16 -1.35
CA ALA A 21 -4.22 20.42 -0.80
C ALA A 21 -3.87 21.91 -0.81
N SER A 22 -3.42 22.45 0.33
CA SER A 22 -2.91 23.81 0.44
C SER A 22 -1.68 24.02 -0.43
N TRP A 23 -1.37 25.28 -0.76
CA TRP A 23 -0.16 25.62 -1.52
C TRP A 23 1.12 25.03 -0.87
N LEU A 24 1.22 25.07 0.44
CA LEU A 24 2.37 24.54 1.18
C LEU A 24 2.41 23.00 1.09
N ASP A 25 1.28 22.33 1.22
CA ASP A 25 1.21 20.88 1.08
C ASP A 25 1.55 20.40 -0.34
N ARG A 26 1.16 21.17 -1.37
CA ARG A 26 1.56 20.91 -2.77
C ARG A 26 3.08 21.02 -2.99
N ARG A 27 3.77 21.83 -2.20
CA ARG A 27 5.24 21.93 -2.22
C ARG A 27 5.93 20.86 -1.38
N LEU A 28 5.20 20.26 -0.43
CA LEU A 28 5.71 19.24 0.47
C LEU A 28 5.49 17.84 -0.12
N GLN A 29 5.89 17.66 -1.37
CA GLN A 29 5.83 16.38 -2.08
C GLN A 29 7.01 16.24 -3.03
N THR A 30 7.28 15.01 -3.48
CA THR A 30 8.37 14.73 -4.40
C THR A 30 7.99 13.61 -5.37
N SER A 31 8.56 13.68 -6.58
CA SER A 31 8.56 12.58 -7.56
C SER A 31 9.87 11.80 -7.55
N ARG A 32 10.82 12.13 -6.65
CA ARG A 32 12.07 11.39 -6.53
C ARG A 32 11.79 9.94 -6.20
N LEU A 33 12.51 9.04 -6.88
CA LEU A 33 12.44 7.62 -6.62
C LEU A 33 13.21 7.27 -5.34
N GLU A 34 12.69 6.33 -4.59
CA GLU A 34 13.38 5.65 -3.51
C GLU A 34 14.45 4.72 -4.08
N TYR A 35 15.41 4.29 -3.27
CA TYR A 35 16.38 3.28 -3.75
C TYR A 35 15.68 1.98 -4.16
N LEU A 36 14.53 1.67 -3.53
CA LEU A 36 13.72 0.51 -3.88
C LEU A 36 13.11 0.58 -5.29
N ASP A 37 12.86 1.80 -5.80
CA ASP A 37 12.24 2.04 -7.11
C ASP A 37 13.28 2.20 -8.25
N ARG A 38 14.56 2.07 -7.95
CA ARG A 38 15.66 2.37 -8.89
C ARG A 38 16.35 1.11 -9.37
N ASP A 39 16.62 1.04 -10.67
CA ASP A 39 17.30 -0.10 -11.32
C ASP A 39 18.83 0.11 -11.46
N ASP A 40 19.33 1.29 -11.04
CA ASP A 40 20.77 1.65 -11.18
C ASP A 40 21.53 1.54 -9.84
N VAL A 41 20.91 1.06 -8.77
CA VAL A 41 21.48 1.04 -7.40
C VAL A 41 21.18 -0.26 -6.64
N ASP A 42 21.36 -1.41 -7.27
CA ASP A 42 21.01 -2.73 -6.73
C ASP A 42 21.54 -2.98 -5.31
N ASP A 43 22.77 -2.61 -5.02
CA ASP A 43 23.36 -2.76 -3.68
C ASP A 43 22.61 -1.97 -2.60
N LEU A 44 22.14 -0.77 -2.94
CA LEU A 44 21.35 0.05 -2.00
C LEU A 44 19.94 -0.50 -1.85
N LYS A 45 19.31 -0.94 -2.96
CA LYS A 45 18.02 -1.63 -2.96
C LYS A 45 18.05 -2.84 -2.03
N HIS A 46 19.06 -3.71 -2.16
CA HIS A 46 19.24 -4.87 -1.27
C HIS A 46 19.47 -4.48 0.19
N LYS A 47 20.23 -3.42 0.46
CA LYS A 47 20.47 -2.93 1.84
C LYS A 47 19.18 -2.41 2.48
N VAL A 48 18.37 -1.65 1.74
CA VAL A 48 17.09 -1.12 2.22
C VAL A 48 16.12 -2.28 2.48
N MET A 49 15.94 -3.20 1.52
CA MET A 49 15.05 -4.36 1.69
C MET A 49 15.45 -5.22 2.88
N SER A 50 16.74 -5.53 3.03
CA SER A 50 17.24 -6.30 4.17
C SER A 50 17.02 -5.56 5.51
N ALA A 51 17.10 -4.24 5.50
CA ALA A 51 16.85 -3.43 6.70
C ALA A 51 15.37 -3.40 7.05
N LEU A 52 14.48 -3.26 6.05
CA LEU A 52 13.01 -3.30 6.22
C LEU A 52 12.55 -4.67 6.74
N ASP A 53 13.06 -5.76 6.16
CA ASP A 53 12.73 -7.11 6.60
C ASP A 53 13.20 -7.36 8.06
N ARG A 54 14.42 -6.98 8.41
CA ARG A 54 14.89 -7.04 9.80
C ARG A 54 14.07 -6.18 10.76
N ALA A 55 13.70 -4.97 10.35
CA ALA A 55 12.85 -4.09 11.14
C ALA A 55 11.44 -4.65 11.30
N GLY A 56 10.87 -5.21 10.24
CA GLY A 56 9.55 -5.84 10.24
C GLY A 56 9.46 -7.06 11.15
N ARG A 57 10.56 -7.83 11.29
CA ARG A 57 10.66 -8.98 12.21
C ARG A 57 10.85 -8.59 13.67
N ARG A 58 11.32 -7.39 13.97
CA ARG A 58 11.54 -6.95 15.37
C ARG A 58 10.20 -6.73 16.08
N ARG A 59 9.99 -7.46 17.17
CA ARG A 59 8.76 -7.43 18.00
C ARG A 59 8.31 -6.03 18.46
N TRP A 60 9.22 -5.04 18.50
CA TRP A 60 8.92 -3.66 18.92
C TRP A 60 8.42 -2.78 17.77
N ILE A 61 8.77 -3.07 16.53
CA ILE A 61 8.36 -2.30 15.34
C ILE A 61 7.19 -2.99 14.65
N GLY A 62 7.15 -4.33 14.63
CA GLY A 62 6.04 -5.23 14.30
C GLY A 62 5.09 -4.77 13.18
N VAL A 63 5.64 -4.07 12.16
CA VAL A 63 4.81 -3.53 11.07
C VAL A 63 4.02 -4.65 10.39
N HIS A 64 4.67 -5.75 10.04
CA HIS A 64 4.01 -6.88 9.40
C HIS A 64 2.94 -7.51 10.29
N GLU A 65 3.20 -7.65 11.60
CA GLU A 65 2.23 -8.16 12.55
C GLU A 65 1.03 -7.21 12.69
N LYS A 66 1.26 -5.90 12.73
CA LYS A 66 0.18 -4.90 12.77
C LYS A 66 -0.67 -4.96 11.50
N CYS A 67 -0.05 -5.02 10.32
CA CYS A 67 -0.74 -5.17 9.05
C CYS A 67 -1.55 -6.49 9.00
N ALA A 68 -0.96 -7.61 9.44
CA ALA A 68 -1.66 -8.90 9.50
C ALA A 68 -2.87 -8.85 10.44
N ARG A 69 -2.75 -8.23 11.63
CA ARG A 69 -3.90 -8.04 12.55
C ARG A 69 -5.00 -7.20 11.91
N ILE A 70 -4.66 -6.16 11.16
CA ILE A 70 -5.65 -5.34 10.46
C ILE A 70 -6.31 -6.17 9.36
N ALA A 71 -5.55 -6.85 8.53
CA ALA A 71 -6.04 -7.68 7.43
C ALA A 71 -6.97 -8.80 7.93
N LEU A 72 -6.58 -9.53 8.96
CA LEU A 72 -7.38 -10.62 9.51
C LEU A 72 -8.69 -10.16 10.16
N ARG A 73 -8.77 -8.92 10.66
CA ARG A 73 -10.05 -8.35 11.14
C ARG A 73 -11.04 -8.16 10.00
N GLU A 74 -10.57 -7.82 8.80
CA GLU A 74 -11.47 -7.61 7.64
C GLU A 74 -12.07 -8.90 7.10
N VAL A 75 -11.48 -10.05 7.44
CA VAL A 75 -11.95 -11.40 7.07
C VAL A 75 -12.35 -12.26 8.27
N ALA A 76 -12.57 -11.68 9.45
CA ALA A 76 -12.84 -12.40 10.69
C ALA A 76 -14.06 -13.36 10.62
N GLY A 77 -15.00 -13.10 9.70
CA GLY A 77 -16.17 -13.97 9.45
C GLY A 77 -15.93 -15.10 8.45
N VAL A 78 -14.74 -15.20 7.84
CA VAL A 78 -14.43 -16.19 6.81
C VAL A 78 -13.57 -17.30 7.40
N ARG A 79 -14.04 -18.56 7.34
CA ARG A 79 -13.34 -19.70 7.96
C ARG A 79 -11.97 -19.99 7.34
N ALA A 80 -11.86 -19.90 6.02
CA ALA A 80 -10.64 -20.14 5.27
C ALA A 80 -10.47 -19.01 4.23
N PRO A 81 -10.05 -17.80 4.66
CA PRO A 81 -10.01 -16.65 3.80
C PRO A 81 -8.90 -16.80 2.74
N LYS A 82 -9.25 -16.46 1.50
CA LYS A 82 -8.30 -16.31 0.39
C LYS A 82 -7.80 -14.87 0.36
N ILE A 83 -6.53 -14.68 0.63
CA ILE A 83 -5.90 -13.37 0.73
C ILE A 83 -4.89 -13.19 -0.40
N LEU A 84 -5.01 -12.10 -1.14
CA LEU A 84 -4.05 -11.66 -2.15
C LEU A 84 -3.16 -10.56 -1.55
N GLU A 85 -1.87 -10.80 -1.41
CA GLU A 85 -0.89 -9.76 -1.04
C GLU A 85 -0.23 -9.22 -2.31
N LEU A 86 -0.37 -7.92 -2.54
CA LEU A 86 0.21 -7.18 -3.65
C LEU A 86 1.46 -6.44 -3.17
N GLY A 87 2.53 -6.40 -3.98
CA GLY A 87 3.78 -5.74 -3.60
C GLY A 87 4.40 -6.33 -2.34
N ALA A 88 4.44 -7.65 -2.25
CA ALA A 88 4.78 -8.37 -1.02
C ALA A 88 6.28 -8.32 -0.65
N GLY A 89 7.15 -7.93 -1.59
CA GLY A 89 8.59 -7.98 -1.40
C GLY A 89 9.05 -9.38 -0.99
N LEU A 90 9.64 -9.50 0.20
CA LEU A 90 10.11 -10.78 0.75
C LEU A 90 9.03 -11.58 1.51
N GLY A 91 7.74 -11.21 1.41
CA GLY A 91 6.62 -11.94 2.00
C GLY A 91 6.49 -11.84 3.53
N GLY A 92 6.97 -10.75 4.11
CA GLY A 92 6.96 -10.57 5.57
C GLY A 92 5.55 -10.51 6.17
N LEU A 93 4.60 -9.87 5.49
CA LEU A 93 3.20 -9.82 5.92
C LEU A 93 2.52 -11.18 5.72
N SER A 94 2.72 -11.84 4.57
CA SER A 94 2.19 -13.17 4.28
C SER A 94 2.59 -14.19 5.35
N ARG A 95 3.85 -14.16 5.80
CA ARG A 95 4.34 -15.01 6.89
C ARG A 95 3.54 -14.80 8.17
N LYS A 96 3.23 -13.53 8.52
CA LYS A 96 2.42 -13.23 9.70
C LYS A 96 0.95 -13.61 9.53
N LEU A 97 0.39 -13.48 8.34
CA LEU A 97 -0.98 -13.96 8.06
C LEU A 97 -1.10 -15.47 8.29
N LEU A 98 -0.14 -16.25 7.80
CA LEU A 98 -0.10 -17.71 7.96
C LEU A 98 0.12 -18.16 9.41
N GLU A 99 1.00 -17.45 10.14
CA GLU A 99 1.26 -17.70 11.56
C GLU A 99 0.03 -17.42 12.44
N MET A 100 -0.73 -16.38 12.10
CA MET A 100 -1.84 -15.90 12.92
C MET A 100 -3.21 -16.50 12.55
N HIS A 101 -3.33 -17.12 11.37
CA HIS A 101 -4.59 -17.72 10.92
C HIS A 101 -4.36 -19.15 10.39
N PRO A 102 -4.94 -20.18 11.05
CA PRO A 102 -4.60 -21.58 10.73
C PRO A 102 -5.09 -22.06 9.37
N SER A 103 -6.07 -21.39 8.77
CA SER A 103 -6.71 -21.82 7.52
C SER A 103 -6.64 -20.77 6.40
N ALA A 104 -5.98 -19.61 6.60
CA ALA A 104 -5.86 -18.63 5.53
C ALA A 104 -4.99 -19.17 4.38
N GLU A 105 -5.47 -18.98 3.16
CA GLU A 105 -4.71 -19.21 1.93
C GLU A 105 -4.18 -17.87 1.43
N VAL A 106 -2.89 -17.79 1.11
CA VAL A 106 -2.23 -16.54 0.75
C VAL A 106 -1.60 -16.65 -0.63
N THR A 107 -1.99 -15.75 -1.54
CA THR A 107 -1.29 -15.55 -2.79
C THR A 107 -0.35 -14.35 -2.64
N ILE A 108 0.95 -14.61 -2.70
CA ILE A 108 2.04 -13.64 -2.58
C ILE A 108 2.39 -13.13 -3.96
N THR A 109 2.32 -11.82 -4.17
CA THR A 109 2.64 -11.25 -5.48
C THR A 109 3.51 -10.01 -5.37
N ASP A 110 4.37 -9.84 -6.36
CA ASP A 110 5.16 -8.64 -6.56
C ASP A 110 5.35 -8.40 -8.06
N ILE A 111 5.58 -7.16 -8.46
CA ILE A 111 5.90 -6.81 -9.84
C ILE A 111 7.36 -7.17 -10.16
N ASP A 112 8.26 -7.06 -9.16
CA ASP A 112 9.69 -7.35 -9.30
C ASP A 112 9.93 -8.88 -9.30
N PRO A 113 10.40 -9.46 -10.42
CA PRO A 113 10.64 -10.90 -10.53
C PRO A 113 11.71 -11.39 -9.54
N ALA A 114 12.63 -10.54 -9.09
CA ALA A 114 13.65 -10.92 -8.10
C ALA A 114 13.01 -11.17 -6.73
N PHE A 115 12.03 -10.37 -6.31
CA PHE A 115 11.29 -10.59 -5.07
C PHE A 115 10.40 -11.84 -5.15
N VAL A 116 9.75 -12.05 -6.29
CA VAL A 116 8.96 -13.26 -6.54
C VAL A 116 9.85 -14.51 -6.44
N ALA A 117 11.01 -14.51 -7.09
CA ALA A 117 11.96 -15.60 -7.02
C ALA A 117 12.48 -15.84 -5.59
N ALA A 118 12.79 -14.76 -4.84
CA ALA A 118 13.24 -14.87 -3.45
C ALA A 118 12.15 -15.42 -2.53
N ALA A 119 10.89 -15.00 -2.70
CA ALA A 119 9.75 -15.53 -1.95
C ALA A 119 9.53 -17.03 -2.27
N ALA A 120 9.57 -17.41 -3.55
CA ALA A 120 9.42 -18.79 -4.00
C ALA A 120 10.55 -19.71 -3.50
N ALA A 121 11.77 -19.20 -3.39
CA ALA A 121 12.92 -19.94 -2.87
C ALA A 121 12.95 -20.04 -1.32
N SER A 122 12.10 -19.29 -0.63
CA SER A 122 12.00 -19.30 0.84
C SER A 122 11.09 -20.44 1.34
N ASP A 123 10.94 -20.54 2.67
CA ASP A 123 9.97 -21.43 3.32
C ASP A 123 8.49 -21.14 2.92
N LEU A 124 8.22 -19.94 2.43
CA LEU A 124 6.89 -19.57 1.91
C LEU A 124 6.58 -20.32 0.61
N GLY A 125 7.55 -20.48 -0.30
CA GLY A 125 7.33 -21.18 -1.58
C GLY A 125 6.96 -22.65 -1.45
N SER A 126 7.38 -23.31 -0.36
CA SER A 126 7.04 -24.71 -0.05
C SER A 126 5.82 -24.86 0.87
N HIS A 127 5.23 -23.75 1.33
CA HIS A 127 4.12 -23.80 2.28
C HIS A 127 2.80 -24.18 1.59
N PRO A 128 2.04 -25.20 2.07
CA PRO A 128 0.89 -25.78 1.35
C PRO A 128 -0.29 -24.79 1.15
N ARG A 129 -0.33 -23.70 1.88
CA ARG A 129 -1.37 -22.65 1.79
C ARG A 129 -0.89 -21.39 1.09
N VAL A 130 0.24 -21.46 0.37
CA VAL A 130 0.84 -20.33 -0.33
C VAL A 130 0.93 -20.59 -1.82
N THR A 131 0.61 -19.57 -2.60
CA THR A 131 0.92 -19.46 -4.02
C THR A 131 1.78 -18.23 -4.21
N VAL A 132 2.91 -18.35 -4.94
CA VAL A 132 3.79 -17.22 -5.27
C VAL A 132 3.73 -17.00 -6.78
N ARG A 133 3.45 -15.75 -7.21
CA ARG A 133 3.41 -15.40 -8.63
C ARG A 133 3.75 -13.93 -8.87
N GLN A 134 4.31 -13.64 -10.04
CA GLN A 134 4.49 -12.25 -10.48
C GLN A 134 3.14 -11.64 -10.85
N MET A 135 2.89 -10.38 -10.44
CA MET A 135 1.65 -9.68 -10.73
C MET A 135 1.86 -8.18 -10.62
N ASP A 136 1.27 -7.44 -11.56
CA ASP A 136 1.15 -5.99 -11.50
C ASP A 136 -0.13 -5.61 -10.74
N ALA A 137 -0.01 -4.84 -9.67
CA ALA A 137 -1.14 -4.38 -8.87
C ALA A 137 -2.09 -3.44 -9.65
N THR A 138 -1.62 -2.81 -10.71
CA THR A 138 -2.44 -1.96 -11.59
C THR A 138 -3.29 -2.76 -12.56
N ALA A 139 -2.91 -4.02 -12.85
CA ALA A 139 -3.55 -4.90 -13.83
C ALA A 139 -3.64 -6.34 -13.31
N ILE A 140 -4.37 -6.54 -12.20
CA ILE A 140 -4.49 -7.85 -11.54
C ILE A 140 -5.20 -8.84 -12.47
N ASP A 141 -4.47 -9.89 -12.88
CA ASP A 141 -4.97 -10.94 -13.78
C ASP A 141 -5.59 -12.10 -12.99
N VAL A 142 -6.82 -11.87 -12.53
CA VAL A 142 -7.64 -12.85 -11.80
C VAL A 142 -9.13 -12.59 -12.09
N MET A 143 -9.98 -13.58 -11.77
CA MET A 143 -11.43 -13.41 -11.85
C MET A 143 -11.93 -12.38 -10.82
N ASP A 144 -13.09 -11.79 -11.10
CA ASP A 144 -13.74 -10.87 -10.18
C ASP A 144 -14.06 -11.58 -8.85
N GLU A 145 -13.83 -10.88 -7.75
CA GLU A 145 -14.04 -11.39 -6.39
C GLU A 145 -13.41 -12.78 -6.11
N GLN A 146 -12.32 -13.12 -6.78
CA GLN A 146 -11.61 -14.39 -6.55
C GLN A 146 -11.08 -14.51 -5.12
N TYR A 147 -10.80 -13.38 -4.47
CA TYR A 147 -10.27 -13.29 -3.12
C TYR A 147 -11.28 -12.66 -2.17
N ASP A 148 -11.21 -13.06 -0.90
CA ASP A 148 -11.98 -12.40 0.16
C ASP A 148 -11.37 -11.05 0.53
N LEU A 149 -10.03 -10.95 0.42
CA LEU A 149 -9.28 -9.74 0.71
C LEU A 149 -8.07 -9.62 -0.22
N ALA A 150 -7.92 -8.46 -0.86
CA ALA A 150 -6.63 -8.02 -1.40
C ALA A 150 -5.99 -7.04 -0.43
N VAL A 151 -4.67 -7.14 -0.23
CA VAL A 151 -3.90 -6.27 0.67
C VAL A 151 -2.76 -5.63 -0.10
N PHE A 152 -2.66 -4.30 0.00
CA PHE A 152 -1.54 -3.53 -0.54
C PHE A 152 -0.93 -2.70 0.60
N ALA A 153 0.17 -3.20 1.16
CA ALA A 153 0.74 -2.67 2.37
C ALA A 153 2.09 -1.98 2.11
N LEU A 154 2.21 -0.71 2.51
CA LEU A 154 3.43 0.10 2.41
C LEU A 154 3.99 0.22 0.98
N SER A 155 3.10 0.28 0.00
CA SER A 155 3.48 0.24 -1.42
C SER A 155 2.74 1.27 -2.27
N LEU A 156 1.57 1.78 -1.86
CA LEU A 156 0.79 2.70 -2.69
C LEU A 156 1.51 4.03 -2.93
N HIS A 157 2.28 4.51 -1.96
CA HIS A 157 3.05 5.75 -2.07
C HIS A 157 4.14 5.71 -3.17
N HIS A 158 4.59 4.52 -3.59
CA HIS A 158 5.51 4.36 -4.72
C HIS A 158 4.87 4.72 -6.07
N LEU A 159 3.55 4.64 -6.18
CA LEU A 159 2.84 4.86 -7.44
C LEU A 159 2.47 6.34 -7.65
N PRO A 160 2.54 6.86 -8.88
CA PRO A 160 1.92 8.14 -9.23
C PRO A 160 0.38 8.03 -9.16
N PRO A 161 -0.35 9.17 -9.14
CA PRO A 161 -1.79 9.15 -8.88
C PRO A 161 -2.62 8.34 -9.89
N ASP A 162 -2.27 8.36 -11.16
CA ASP A 162 -2.94 7.59 -12.22
C ASP A 162 -2.81 6.08 -12.00
N LEU A 163 -1.61 5.59 -11.71
CA LEU A 163 -1.38 4.18 -11.38
C LEU A 163 -2.01 3.80 -10.03
N ALA A 164 -1.97 4.68 -9.04
CA ALA A 164 -2.65 4.44 -7.77
C ALA A 164 -4.18 4.30 -7.93
N ALA A 165 -4.81 5.07 -8.84
CA ALA A 165 -6.21 4.89 -9.19
C ALA A 165 -6.48 3.53 -9.86
N GLN A 166 -5.59 3.08 -10.77
CA GLN A 166 -5.70 1.75 -11.39
C GLN A 166 -5.62 0.62 -10.35
N VAL A 167 -4.79 0.77 -9.30
CA VAL A 167 -4.73 -0.19 -8.19
C VAL A 167 -6.06 -0.25 -7.42
N PHE A 168 -6.76 0.88 -7.21
CA PHE A 168 -8.10 0.85 -6.63
C PHE A 168 -9.09 0.08 -7.52
N ALA A 169 -9.07 0.32 -8.84
CA ALA A 169 -9.94 -0.36 -9.79
C ALA A 169 -9.69 -1.88 -9.79
N SER A 170 -8.43 -2.29 -9.93
CA SER A 170 -8.05 -3.70 -10.04
C SER A 170 -8.19 -4.45 -8.71
N GLY A 171 -7.80 -3.84 -7.59
CA GLY A 171 -7.90 -4.44 -6.26
C GLY A 171 -9.35 -4.68 -5.81
N THR A 172 -10.24 -3.69 -6.03
CA THR A 172 -11.68 -3.85 -5.70
C THR A 172 -12.45 -4.74 -6.69
N ARG A 173 -11.89 -5.04 -7.86
CA ARG A 173 -12.41 -6.06 -8.77
C ARG A 173 -11.96 -7.46 -8.34
N ALA A 174 -10.69 -7.62 -7.99
CA ALA A 174 -10.10 -8.92 -7.69
C ALA A 174 -10.57 -9.50 -6.34
N ALA A 175 -11.02 -8.68 -5.41
CA ALA A 175 -11.39 -9.10 -4.06
C ALA A 175 -12.65 -8.38 -3.56
N ARG A 176 -13.39 -9.07 -2.67
CA ARG A 176 -14.58 -8.49 -2.00
C ARG A 176 -14.24 -7.25 -1.18
N LYS A 177 -13.04 -7.22 -0.59
CA LYS A 177 -12.47 -6.06 0.09
C LYS A 177 -11.06 -5.82 -0.37
N PHE A 178 -10.70 -4.57 -0.54
CA PHE A 178 -9.33 -4.15 -0.83
C PHE A 178 -8.82 -3.29 0.32
N LEU A 179 -7.79 -3.80 1.01
CA LEU A 179 -7.17 -3.16 2.16
C LEU A 179 -5.86 -2.48 1.74
N ILE A 180 -5.78 -1.19 1.99
CA ILE A 180 -4.52 -0.43 1.88
C ILE A 180 -4.06 -0.06 3.29
N VAL A 181 -2.81 -0.36 3.61
CA VAL A 181 -2.12 0.10 4.81
C VAL A 181 -0.87 0.83 4.39
N ASP A 182 -0.81 2.14 4.61
CA ASP A 182 0.29 2.95 4.10
C ASP A 182 0.73 4.03 5.11
N LEU A 183 1.76 4.77 4.75
CA LEU A 183 2.31 5.83 5.56
C LEU A 183 1.27 6.95 5.77
N PRO A 184 1.24 7.57 6.95
CA PRO A 184 0.39 8.73 7.18
C PRO A 184 0.94 9.96 6.43
N ARG A 185 0.00 10.80 5.95
CA ARG A 185 0.30 12.17 5.57
C ARG A 185 -0.34 13.09 6.61
N PRO A 186 0.39 13.50 7.65
CA PRO A 186 -0.15 14.35 8.70
C PRO A 186 -0.42 15.77 8.19
N PRO A 187 -1.15 16.62 8.96
CA PRO A 187 -1.31 18.03 8.64
C PRO A 187 0.03 18.70 8.39
N VAL A 188 0.08 19.61 7.42
CA VAL A 188 1.31 20.14 6.82
C VAL A 188 2.33 20.70 7.84
N ALA A 189 1.87 21.40 8.87
CA ALA A 189 2.75 21.95 9.91
C ALA A 189 3.46 20.85 10.72
N LEU A 190 2.71 19.80 11.08
CA LEU A 190 3.25 18.63 11.77
C LEU A 190 4.18 17.83 10.85
N HIS A 191 3.82 17.71 9.58
CA HIS A 191 4.65 17.01 8.59
C HIS A 191 6.01 17.69 8.44
N ILE A 192 6.04 19.03 8.31
CA ILE A 192 7.29 19.80 8.26
C ILE A 192 8.14 19.57 9.51
N ALA A 193 7.53 19.61 10.70
CA ALA A 193 8.25 19.41 11.95
C ALA A 193 8.90 18.01 12.03
N LEU A 194 8.15 16.97 11.61
CA LEU A 194 8.66 15.59 11.56
C LEU A 194 9.80 15.43 10.54
N LEU A 195 9.65 16.01 9.35
CA LEU A 195 10.68 15.97 8.31
C LEU A 195 11.95 16.71 8.76
N ALA A 196 11.81 17.89 9.40
CA ALA A 196 12.95 18.63 9.93
C ALA A 196 13.71 17.84 11.00
N MET A 197 13.01 17.04 11.82
CA MET A 197 13.63 16.18 12.82
C MET A 197 14.40 15.01 12.18
N VAL A 198 13.91 14.45 11.06
CA VAL A 198 14.54 13.32 10.38
C VAL A 198 15.64 13.76 9.41
N LEU A 199 15.58 14.99 8.88
CA LEU A 199 16.48 15.50 7.85
C LEU A 199 17.99 15.30 8.15
N PRO A 200 18.51 15.51 9.37
CA PRO A 200 19.92 15.26 9.66
C PRO A 200 20.34 13.80 9.48
N LEU A 201 19.39 12.86 9.58
CA LEU A 201 19.63 11.43 9.53
C LEU A 201 19.58 10.86 8.10
N VAL A 202 19.02 11.60 7.15
CA VAL A 202 18.83 11.15 5.75
C VAL A 202 20.16 10.77 5.06
N LYS A 203 21.24 11.44 5.42
CA LYS A 203 22.58 11.17 4.86
C LYS A 203 23.31 10.00 5.53
N ILE A 204 22.77 9.47 6.63
CA ILE A 204 23.45 8.47 7.46
C ILE A 204 23.07 7.04 7.03
N SER A 205 21.88 6.85 6.53
CA SER A 205 21.36 5.50 6.21
C SER A 205 20.44 5.52 4.99
N PRO A 206 20.61 4.57 4.05
CA PRO A 206 19.70 4.42 2.90
C PRO A 206 18.25 4.25 3.32
N LEU A 207 17.98 3.51 4.42
CA LEU A 207 16.62 3.32 4.94
C LEU A 207 15.98 4.64 5.41
N GLN A 208 16.76 5.53 6.01
CA GLN A 208 16.23 6.84 6.45
C GLN A 208 16.02 7.79 5.27
N HIS A 209 16.87 7.70 4.25
CA HIS A 209 16.68 8.40 2.99
C HIS A 209 15.34 7.98 2.35
N ASP A 210 15.11 6.68 2.19
CA ASP A 210 13.88 6.19 1.58
C ASP A 210 12.66 6.53 2.44
N GLY A 211 12.72 6.36 3.76
CA GLY A 211 11.64 6.75 4.66
C GLY A 211 11.29 8.25 4.60
N PHE A 212 12.27 9.12 4.36
CA PHE A 212 12.03 10.54 4.12
C PHE A 212 11.30 10.77 2.79
N ILE A 213 11.76 10.14 1.71
CA ILE A 213 11.13 10.21 0.39
C ILE A 213 9.70 9.64 0.44
N SER A 214 9.52 8.45 1.03
CA SER A 214 8.21 7.80 1.22
C SER A 214 7.22 8.73 1.93
N SER A 215 7.66 9.43 2.99
CA SER A 215 6.82 10.39 3.73
C SER A 215 6.33 11.54 2.84
N LEU A 216 7.17 12.05 1.94
CA LEU A 216 6.79 13.07 0.96
C LEU A 216 5.86 12.54 -0.14
N ARG A 217 5.89 11.24 -0.41
CA ARG A 217 5.07 10.55 -1.41
C ARG A 217 3.74 10.02 -0.86
N ALA A 218 3.58 9.97 0.48
CA ALA A 218 2.36 9.48 1.12
C ALA A 218 1.11 10.25 0.67
N TYR A 219 0.02 9.55 0.46
CA TYR A 219 -1.28 10.13 0.10
C TYR A 219 -2.10 10.54 1.31
N SER A 220 -2.74 11.70 1.23
CA SER A 220 -3.73 12.12 2.24
C SER A 220 -5.05 11.36 2.11
N PRO A 221 -5.91 11.37 3.14
CA PRO A 221 -7.26 10.81 3.03
C PRO A 221 -8.09 11.45 1.92
N SER A 222 -7.92 12.75 1.64
CA SER A 222 -8.58 13.45 0.54
C SER A 222 -8.12 12.93 -0.82
N ALA A 223 -6.81 12.73 -1.00
CA ALA A 223 -6.25 12.15 -2.21
C ALA A 223 -6.76 10.72 -2.43
N LEU A 224 -6.77 9.88 -1.40
CA LEU A 224 -7.23 8.48 -1.51
C LEU A 224 -8.71 8.39 -1.91
N ARG A 225 -9.58 9.30 -1.40
CA ARG A 225 -10.98 9.40 -1.85
C ARG A 225 -11.07 9.79 -3.33
N ALA A 226 -10.28 10.77 -3.75
CA ALA A 226 -10.27 11.22 -5.14
C ALA A 226 -9.77 10.12 -6.09
N LEU A 227 -8.73 9.36 -5.70
CA LEU A 227 -8.21 8.23 -6.47
C LEU A 227 -9.25 7.11 -6.62
N ALA A 228 -9.89 6.71 -5.53
CA ALA A 228 -10.93 5.68 -5.55
C ALA A 228 -12.13 6.10 -6.40
N HIS A 229 -12.61 7.34 -6.23
CA HIS A 229 -13.73 7.87 -7.03
C HIS A 229 -13.39 8.01 -8.52
N HIS A 230 -12.15 8.39 -8.85
CA HIS A 230 -11.68 8.44 -10.24
C HIS A 230 -11.60 7.05 -10.87
N ALA A 231 -11.15 6.05 -10.09
CA ALA A 231 -11.09 4.66 -10.54
C ALA A 231 -12.47 4.10 -10.87
N ASP A 232 -13.44 4.32 -9.99
CA ASP A 232 -14.85 3.99 -10.18
C ASP A 232 -15.67 4.72 -9.11
N PRO A 233 -16.63 5.57 -9.47
CA PRO A 233 -17.51 6.25 -8.52
C PRO A 233 -18.31 5.32 -7.59
N ALA A 234 -18.47 4.04 -7.95
CA ALA A 234 -19.16 3.04 -7.13
C ALA A 234 -18.26 2.47 -6.02
N ILE A 235 -16.96 2.73 -6.02
CA ILE A 235 -16.06 2.27 -4.94
C ILE A 235 -16.37 3.01 -3.65
N ALA A 236 -16.85 2.27 -2.66
CA ALA A 236 -16.98 2.75 -1.28
C ALA A 236 -15.62 2.67 -0.59
N ILE A 237 -15.25 3.72 0.16
CA ILE A 237 -13.98 3.81 0.88
C ILE A 237 -14.20 4.14 2.35
N GLU A 238 -13.66 3.33 3.23
CA GLU A 238 -13.73 3.50 4.67
C GLU A 238 -12.33 3.66 5.27
N PHE A 239 -12.15 4.67 6.12
CA PHE A 239 -10.90 4.88 6.85
C PHE A 239 -10.95 4.22 8.22
N ARG A 240 -9.99 3.34 8.49
CA ARG A 240 -9.80 2.64 9.78
C ARG A 240 -8.59 3.18 10.56
N SER A 241 -8.00 4.27 10.08
CA SER A 241 -6.82 4.92 10.70
C SER A 241 -7.13 5.40 12.12
N ARG A 242 -6.13 5.30 13.02
CA ARG A 242 -6.22 5.80 14.39
C ARG A 242 -5.21 6.92 14.59
N GLY A 243 -5.71 8.15 14.68
CA GLY A 243 -4.88 9.35 14.87
C GLY A 243 -4.07 9.74 13.65
N VAL A 244 -3.43 10.91 13.73
CA VAL A 244 -2.74 11.57 12.61
C VAL A 244 -1.32 11.05 12.33
N LEU A 245 -0.75 10.31 13.28
CA LEU A 245 0.61 9.74 13.19
C LEU A 245 0.61 8.22 13.00
N GLY A 246 -0.57 7.58 13.12
CA GLY A 246 -0.72 6.16 12.84
C GLY A 246 -0.76 5.90 11.33
N PRO A 247 -0.59 4.63 10.90
CA PRO A 247 -0.68 4.30 9.49
C PRO A 247 -2.05 4.71 8.92
N THR A 248 -2.04 5.11 7.66
CA THR A 248 -3.27 5.28 6.89
C THR A 248 -3.81 3.89 6.57
N VAL A 249 -5.01 3.61 7.06
CA VAL A 249 -5.69 2.32 6.83
C VAL A 249 -7.00 2.58 6.11
N VAL A 250 -7.13 1.99 4.95
CA VAL A 250 -8.29 2.16 4.06
C VAL A 250 -8.81 0.79 3.66
N VAL A 251 -10.12 0.62 3.76
CA VAL A 251 -10.85 -0.51 3.18
C VAL A 251 -11.71 0.02 2.06
N ALA A 252 -11.47 -0.46 0.85
CA ALA A 252 -12.27 -0.16 -0.32
C ALA A 252 -13.06 -1.41 -0.75
N SER A 253 -14.27 -1.21 -1.23
CA SER A 253 -15.13 -2.29 -1.74
C SER A 253 -16.06 -1.75 -2.81
N ARG A 254 -16.54 -2.63 -3.69
CA ARG A 254 -17.66 -2.34 -4.58
C ARG A 254 -18.95 -2.83 -3.94
N PRO A 255 -20.11 -2.19 -4.21
CA PRO A 255 -21.39 -2.76 -3.85
C PRO A 255 -21.50 -4.16 -4.47
N SER A 256 -21.86 -5.16 -3.68
CA SER A 256 -22.16 -6.48 -4.22
C SER A 256 -23.33 -6.35 -5.21
N VAL A 257 -23.11 -6.73 -6.47
CA VAL A 257 -24.22 -6.89 -7.40
C VAL A 257 -25.06 -8.05 -6.85
N PRO A 258 -26.36 -7.86 -6.55
CA PRO A 258 -27.20 -8.98 -6.13
C PRO A 258 -27.16 -10.03 -7.25
N PRO A 259 -27.13 -11.33 -6.92
CA PRO A 259 -27.18 -12.38 -7.93
C PRO A 259 -28.47 -12.22 -8.75
N PRO A 260 -28.39 -12.50 -10.06
CA PRO A 260 -29.52 -12.39 -10.96
C PRO A 260 -30.69 -13.29 -10.55
#